data_346b15ed0671a2eca61048c0b7dc8ad2
#
_entry.id   346b15ed0671a2eca61048c0b7dc8ad2
#
_cell.length_a   1.000
_cell.length_b   1.000
_cell.length_c   1.000
_cell.angle_alpha   90.00
_cell.angle_beta   90.00
_cell.angle_gamma   90.00
#
_symmetry.space_group_name_H-M   'P 1'
#
loop_
_entity.id
_entity.type
_entity.pdbx_description
1 polymer ?
#
loop_
_entity_poly.entity_id
_entity_poly.type
_entity_poly.pdbx_seq_one_letter_code
_entity_poly.pdbx_strand_id
1 'polypeptide(L)'
;MMKKTLLATLAAAGLTAVSAMPAAAQDMTLRMGTFATATSPWGQAMHAFADIVKEKTDGRIEIAVYTDGQIGGMQQLLTGMQLGTIDMAYFDVTVASFMKGAEEMKVAIVPYLFDSKASAAKVLNSDLFQKIYSDIAERTGVRIFSTYGDRSPRAIQTTKGPIEKPEDLKGLRMRVAGIDIYESTFETLGTQITPLGMTEIYNALSRGIVDGQDNGFELAIPPKFHEVAKYWSATDHVYGITGWFISEQVWNRLSDADKEIFREAGKEAGQVSTDATNALDAEARSILEEAGVTYTEPDREAFREALKDVYKEYEGKVWPEGLVAQIRALQHQD
;
A
#
# COMPACT_ATOMS: atom_id res chain seq x y z
N MET A 1 67.73 -71.50 -0.30
CA MET A 1 66.30 -71.62 0.06
C MET A 1 65.92 -70.42 0.91
N MET A 2 65.30 -69.43 0.32
CA MET A 2 64.89 -68.15 1.00
C MET A 2 63.36 -68.06 0.99
N LYS A 3 62.77 -68.01 2.15
CA LYS A 3 61.33 -67.78 2.33
C LYS A 3 61.09 -66.24 2.28
N LYS A 4 60.30 -65.81 1.33
CA LYS A 4 59.80 -64.43 1.27
C LYS A 4 58.51 -64.31 2.08
N THR A 5 58.54 -63.48 3.10
CA THR A 5 57.39 -63.10 3.91
C THR A 5 56.69 -61.88 3.25
N LEU A 6 55.37 -62.01 2.94
CA LEU A 6 54.53 -60.93 2.40
C LEU A 6 53.81 -60.24 3.58
N LEU A 7 54.11 -58.99 3.78
CA LEU A 7 53.30 -58.14 4.69
C LEU A 7 52.09 -57.54 3.88
N ALA A 8 50.88 -57.89 4.38
CA ALA A 8 49.67 -57.27 3.87
C ALA A 8 49.28 -56.07 4.76
N THR A 9 49.28 -54.87 4.20
CA THR A 9 48.83 -53.68 4.85
C THR A 9 47.34 -53.51 4.57
N LEU A 10 46.47 -53.60 5.60
CA LEU A 10 45.06 -53.22 5.53
C LEU A 10 44.93 -51.70 5.61
N ALA A 11 44.51 -51.08 4.54
CA ALA A 11 44.07 -49.66 4.53
C ALA A 11 42.57 -49.63 4.93
N ALA A 12 42.26 -49.13 6.12
CA ALA A 12 40.89 -48.86 6.55
C ALA A 12 40.41 -47.53 5.91
N ALA A 13 39.58 -47.63 4.88
CA ALA A 13 38.88 -46.48 4.30
C ALA A 13 37.68 -46.10 5.20
N GLY A 14 37.83 -45.04 5.98
CA GLY A 14 36.72 -44.44 6.72
C GLY A 14 35.76 -43.73 5.75
N LEU A 15 34.58 -44.31 5.50
CA LEU A 15 33.45 -43.61 4.86
C LEU A 15 32.85 -42.65 5.87
N THR A 16 33.16 -41.35 5.74
CA THR A 16 32.36 -40.29 6.37
C THR A 16 31.06 -40.16 5.59
N ALA A 17 29.99 -40.72 6.15
CA ALA A 17 28.63 -40.46 5.67
C ALA A 17 28.30 -38.97 5.93
N VAL A 18 28.46 -38.13 4.92
CA VAL A 18 27.85 -36.77 4.91
C VAL A 18 26.35 -37.00 4.83
N SER A 19 25.66 -36.82 5.96
CA SER A 19 24.20 -36.77 5.99
C SER A 19 23.79 -35.53 5.18
N ALA A 20 23.42 -35.73 3.92
CA ALA A 20 22.73 -34.70 3.16
C ALA A 20 21.40 -34.41 3.88
N MET A 21 21.32 -33.27 4.56
CA MET A 21 20.01 -32.74 4.98
C MET A 21 19.16 -32.66 3.72
N PRO A 22 17.94 -33.21 3.71
CA PRO A 22 17.04 -33.01 2.60
C PRO A 22 16.84 -31.51 2.49
N ALA A 23 17.22 -30.90 1.36
CA ALA A 23 16.78 -29.54 1.02
C ALA A 23 15.25 -29.61 1.05
N ALA A 24 14.63 -28.89 1.98
CA ALA A 24 13.17 -28.76 2.00
C ALA A 24 12.75 -28.36 0.60
N ALA A 25 11.98 -29.19 -0.09
CA ALA A 25 11.50 -28.87 -1.42
C ALA A 25 10.64 -27.63 -1.28
N GLN A 26 10.93 -26.60 -2.06
CA GLN A 26 10.12 -25.40 -2.14
C GLN A 26 8.74 -25.78 -2.68
N ASP A 27 7.71 -25.66 -1.84
CA ASP A 27 6.35 -26.04 -2.22
C ASP A 27 5.66 -24.97 -3.07
N MET A 28 6.03 -23.69 -2.87
CA MET A 28 5.35 -22.57 -3.52
C MET A 28 6.27 -21.35 -3.68
N THR A 29 6.24 -20.74 -4.86
CA THR A 29 6.80 -19.39 -5.09
C THR A 29 5.68 -18.46 -5.46
N LEU A 30 5.50 -17.37 -4.69
CA LEU A 30 4.47 -16.35 -4.90
C LEU A 30 5.10 -15.06 -5.43
N ARG A 31 4.40 -14.38 -6.34
CA ARG A 31 4.80 -13.07 -6.87
C ARG A 31 4.01 -11.98 -6.17
N MET A 32 4.70 -11.06 -5.52
CA MET A 32 4.09 -9.94 -4.81
C MET A 32 4.53 -8.61 -5.42
N GLY A 33 3.58 -7.77 -5.84
CA GLY A 33 3.83 -6.51 -6.53
C GLY A 33 3.36 -5.27 -5.79
N THR A 34 4.04 -4.14 -6.03
CA THR A 34 3.58 -2.79 -5.69
C THR A 34 4.10 -1.77 -6.70
N PHE A 35 3.41 -0.64 -6.81
CA PHE A 35 3.89 0.52 -7.57
C PHE A 35 4.81 1.43 -6.74
N ALA A 36 4.87 1.24 -5.42
CA ALA A 36 5.74 2.00 -4.53
C ALA A 36 7.21 1.60 -4.73
N THR A 37 8.14 2.51 -4.43
CA THR A 37 9.57 2.26 -4.59
C THR A 37 10.10 1.27 -3.54
N ALA A 38 11.19 0.58 -3.84
CA ALA A 38 11.82 -0.36 -2.91
C ALA A 38 12.24 0.30 -1.58
N THR A 39 12.63 1.58 -1.62
CA THR A 39 13.07 2.35 -0.45
C THR A 39 11.91 2.96 0.35
N SER A 40 10.70 2.92 -0.17
CA SER A 40 9.52 3.42 0.55
C SER A 40 9.19 2.53 1.76
N PRO A 41 8.44 3.03 2.74
CA PRO A 41 7.90 2.20 3.83
C PRO A 41 7.19 0.94 3.35
N TRP A 42 6.47 1.02 2.22
CA TRP A 42 5.78 -0.12 1.62
C TRP A 42 6.74 -1.16 1.06
N GLY A 43 7.80 -0.72 0.34
CA GLY A 43 8.82 -1.63 -0.18
C GLY A 43 9.56 -2.36 0.94
N GLN A 44 9.92 -1.64 2.02
CA GLN A 44 10.54 -2.23 3.21
C GLN A 44 9.65 -3.29 3.86
N ALA A 45 8.36 -3.01 4.04
CA ALA A 45 7.39 -3.96 4.59
C ALA A 45 7.26 -5.21 3.73
N MET A 46 7.23 -5.08 2.40
CA MET A 46 7.12 -6.23 1.48
C MET A 46 8.32 -7.17 1.59
N HIS A 47 9.53 -6.62 1.69
CA HIS A 47 10.73 -7.43 1.91
C HIS A 47 10.69 -8.13 3.29
N ALA A 48 10.34 -7.40 4.36
CA ALA A 48 10.18 -7.98 5.68
C ALA A 48 9.13 -9.12 5.70
N PHE A 49 7.98 -8.92 5.02
CA PHE A 49 6.97 -9.97 4.90
C PHE A 49 7.50 -11.22 4.22
N ALA A 50 8.23 -11.06 3.11
CA ALA A 50 8.81 -12.17 2.37
C ALA A 50 9.80 -12.97 3.23
N ASP A 51 10.66 -12.26 3.97
CA ASP A 51 11.65 -12.87 4.86
C ASP A 51 10.98 -13.62 6.02
N ILE A 52 9.98 -13.03 6.67
CA ILE A 52 9.23 -13.65 7.78
C ILE A 52 8.50 -14.91 7.31
N VAL A 53 7.81 -14.87 6.17
CA VAL A 53 7.11 -16.03 5.62
C VAL A 53 8.11 -17.15 5.29
N LYS A 54 9.24 -16.82 4.65
CA LYS A 54 10.29 -17.80 4.34
C LYS A 54 10.83 -18.46 5.60
N GLU A 55 11.13 -17.68 6.64
CA GLU A 55 11.63 -18.18 7.92
C GLU A 55 10.60 -19.08 8.61
N LYS A 56 9.35 -18.60 8.80
CA LYS A 56 8.29 -19.32 9.51
C LYS A 56 7.80 -20.59 8.78
N THR A 57 8.09 -20.69 7.48
CA THR A 57 7.74 -21.88 6.67
C THR A 57 8.93 -22.80 6.38
N ASP A 58 10.09 -22.59 7.02
CA ASP A 58 11.33 -23.33 6.75
C ASP A 58 11.70 -23.35 5.25
N GLY A 59 11.41 -22.26 4.53
CA GLY A 59 11.67 -22.08 3.10
C GLY A 59 10.71 -22.81 2.15
N ARG A 60 9.62 -23.41 2.64
CA ARG A 60 8.59 -24.03 1.79
C ARG A 60 7.84 -23.01 0.93
N ILE A 61 7.62 -21.82 1.45
CA ILE A 61 6.97 -20.72 0.72
C ILE A 61 7.97 -19.58 0.55
N GLU A 62 8.26 -19.24 -0.69
CA GLU A 62 9.08 -18.08 -1.04
C GLU A 62 8.23 -17.02 -1.74
N ILE A 63 8.53 -15.75 -1.48
CA ILE A 63 7.83 -14.61 -2.08
C ILE A 63 8.82 -13.76 -2.86
N ALA A 64 8.64 -13.70 -4.17
CA ALA A 64 9.37 -12.81 -5.05
C ALA A 64 8.74 -11.42 -5.01
N VAL A 65 9.49 -10.44 -4.52
CA VAL A 65 9.03 -9.05 -4.34
C VAL A 65 9.38 -8.22 -5.56
N TYR A 66 8.39 -7.49 -6.09
CA TYR A 66 8.51 -6.59 -7.24
C TYR A 66 7.97 -5.20 -6.86
N THR A 67 8.87 -4.25 -6.73
CA THR A 67 8.55 -2.84 -6.43
C THR A 67 8.53 -2.00 -7.71
N ASP A 68 8.34 -0.68 -7.60
CA ASP A 68 8.47 0.29 -8.68
C ASP A 68 7.59 0.01 -9.92
N GLY A 69 6.52 -0.77 -9.75
CA GLY A 69 5.64 -1.15 -10.84
C GLY A 69 6.24 -2.16 -11.84
N GLN A 70 7.29 -2.90 -11.48
CA GLN A 70 8.02 -3.82 -12.37
C GLN A 70 7.11 -4.88 -13.02
N ILE A 71 6.07 -5.33 -12.33
CA ILE A 71 5.10 -6.32 -12.84
C ILE A 71 3.72 -5.73 -13.09
N GLY A 72 3.65 -4.40 -13.20
CA GLY A 72 2.45 -3.63 -13.50
C GLY A 72 2.11 -2.58 -12.47
N GLY A 73 1.30 -1.61 -12.90
CA GLY A 73 0.68 -0.63 -12.00
C GLY A 73 -0.52 -1.22 -11.26
N MET A 74 -1.18 -0.38 -10.48
CA MET A 74 -2.27 -0.75 -9.57
C MET A 74 -3.35 -1.63 -10.23
N GLN A 75 -3.90 -1.18 -11.36
CA GLN A 75 -4.97 -1.90 -12.08
C GLN A 75 -4.51 -3.26 -12.61
N GLN A 76 -3.27 -3.34 -13.15
CA GLN A 76 -2.71 -4.59 -13.66
C GLN A 76 -2.47 -5.59 -12.54
N LEU A 77 -2.01 -5.15 -11.38
CA LEU A 77 -1.79 -6.02 -10.21
C LEU A 77 -3.12 -6.59 -9.69
N LEU A 78 -4.16 -5.76 -9.54
CA LEU A 78 -5.49 -6.24 -9.15
C LEU A 78 -6.07 -7.24 -10.15
N THR A 79 -6.07 -6.89 -11.44
CA THR A 79 -6.55 -7.78 -12.51
C THR A 79 -5.73 -9.07 -12.54
N GLY A 80 -4.41 -8.98 -12.36
CA GLY A 80 -3.52 -10.13 -12.28
C GLY A 80 -3.86 -11.07 -11.13
N MET A 81 -4.22 -10.55 -9.96
CA MET A 81 -4.67 -11.37 -8.82
C MET A 81 -6.02 -12.05 -9.09
N GLN A 82 -6.96 -11.35 -9.73
CA GLN A 82 -8.24 -11.95 -10.14
C GLN A 82 -8.07 -13.08 -11.16
N LEU A 83 -7.11 -12.94 -12.08
CA LEU A 83 -6.81 -13.93 -13.12
C LEU A 83 -5.79 -15.02 -12.68
N GLY A 84 -5.20 -14.90 -11.48
CA GLY A 84 -4.18 -15.82 -10.97
C GLY A 84 -2.81 -15.68 -11.64
N THR A 85 -2.53 -14.55 -12.32
CA THR A 85 -1.20 -14.24 -12.90
C THR A 85 -0.30 -13.46 -11.96
N ILE A 86 -0.83 -12.87 -10.93
CA ILE A 86 -0.16 -12.24 -9.79
C ILE A 86 -0.75 -12.87 -8.53
N ASP A 87 0.10 -13.11 -7.55
CA ASP A 87 -0.33 -13.82 -6.34
C ASP A 87 -0.72 -12.86 -5.22
N MET A 88 0.05 -11.79 -5.02
CA MET A 88 -0.09 -10.86 -3.90
C MET A 88 0.24 -9.42 -4.29
N ALA A 89 -0.23 -8.49 -3.48
CA ALA A 89 0.15 -7.08 -3.54
C ALA A 89 0.08 -6.42 -2.14
N TYR A 90 0.75 -5.28 -1.99
CA TYR A 90 0.66 -4.44 -0.80
C TYR A 90 0.31 -3.02 -1.20
N PHE A 91 -0.84 -2.53 -0.75
CA PHE A 91 -1.42 -1.25 -1.12
C PHE A 91 -2.14 -0.60 0.05
N ASP A 92 -2.58 0.65 -0.17
CA ASP A 92 -3.71 1.23 0.57
C ASP A 92 -4.97 0.35 0.37
N VAL A 93 -5.71 0.09 1.44
CA VAL A 93 -6.91 -0.76 1.38
C VAL A 93 -7.97 -0.24 0.41
N THR A 94 -8.00 1.07 0.17
CA THR A 94 -8.94 1.72 -0.75
C THR A 94 -8.68 1.38 -2.22
N VAL A 95 -7.49 0.87 -2.54
CA VAL A 95 -7.16 0.37 -3.89
C VAL A 95 -8.10 -0.76 -4.32
N ALA A 96 -8.70 -1.50 -3.36
CA ALA A 96 -9.74 -2.47 -3.66
C ALA A 96 -10.88 -1.89 -4.50
N SER A 97 -11.19 -0.61 -4.33
CA SER A 97 -12.29 0.07 -5.05
C SER A 97 -12.15 0.13 -6.58
N PHE A 98 -10.96 -0.18 -7.11
CA PHE A 98 -10.77 -0.35 -8.56
C PHE A 98 -11.35 -1.66 -9.10
N MET A 99 -11.65 -2.62 -8.24
CA MET A 99 -12.26 -3.87 -8.65
C MET A 99 -13.78 -3.72 -8.69
N LYS A 100 -14.40 -4.23 -9.76
CA LYS A 100 -15.85 -4.35 -9.81
C LYS A 100 -16.33 -5.28 -8.69
N GLY A 101 -17.22 -4.80 -7.84
CA GLY A 101 -17.73 -5.50 -6.67
C GLY A 101 -17.02 -5.14 -5.36
N ALA A 102 -16.15 -4.10 -5.37
CA ALA A 102 -15.51 -3.55 -4.18
C ALA A 102 -15.62 -2.01 -4.13
N GLU A 103 -16.58 -1.45 -4.86
CA GLU A 103 -16.76 0.00 -5.02
C GLU A 103 -17.06 0.69 -3.69
N GLU A 104 -17.66 0.00 -2.71
CA GLU A 104 -17.92 0.55 -1.38
C GLU A 104 -16.66 0.99 -0.63
N MET A 105 -15.49 0.45 -0.99
CA MET A 105 -14.22 0.90 -0.39
C MET A 105 -13.89 2.37 -0.69
N LYS A 106 -14.54 2.97 -1.68
CA LYS A 106 -14.46 4.41 -1.96
C LYS A 106 -14.91 5.26 -0.76
N VAL A 107 -15.74 4.73 0.12
CA VAL A 107 -16.15 5.46 1.34
C VAL A 107 -14.96 5.88 2.19
N ALA A 108 -13.91 5.06 2.26
CA ALA A 108 -12.71 5.37 3.05
C ALA A 108 -11.82 6.49 2.45
N ILE A 109 -12.16 6.97 1.24
CA ILE A 109 -11.48 8.08 0.55
C ILE A 109 -12.24 9.40 0.74
N VAL A 110 -13.41 9.39 1.34
CA VAL A 110 -14.18 10.61 1.60
C VAL A 110 -13.30 11.63 2.32
N PRO A 111 -13.13 12.85 1.77
CA PRO A 111 -12.27 13.84 2.39
C PRO A 111 -12.71 14.18 3.82
N TYR A 112 -11.73 14.27 4.72
CA TYR A 112 -11.95 14.57 6.14
C TYR A 112 -12.96 13.63 6.83
N LEU A 113 -13.03 12.37 6.36
CA LEU A 113 -13.84 11.34 6.99
C LEU A 113 -13.29 10.98 8.36
N PHE A 114 -11.97 10.82 8.46
CA PHE A 114 -11.26 10.46 9.67
C PHE A 114 -10.59 11.68 10.30
N ASP A 115 -10.57 11.72 11.63
CA ASP A 115 -10.00 12.84 12.39
C ASP A 115 -8.47 12.74 12.52
N SER A 116 -7.92 11.52 12.40
CA SER A 116 -6.49 11.24 12.57
C SER A 116 -6.09 9.90 11.95
N LYS A 117 -4.77 9.63 11.85
CA LYS A 117 -4.22 8.31 11.51
C LYS A 117 -4.77 7.22 12.44
N ALA A 118 -4.80 7.49 13.75
CA ALA A 118 -5.27 6.54 14.74
C ALA A 118 -6.76 6.21 14.58
N SER A 119 -7.60 7.22 14.30
CA SER A 119 -9.03 6.98 14.05
C SER A 119 -9.28 6.24 12.75
N ALA A 120 -8.51 6.53 11.70
CA ALA A 120 -8.57 5.76 10.44
C ALA A 120 -8.18 4.29 10.68
N ALA A 121 -7.06 4.04 11.37
CA ALA A 121 -6.62 2.69 11.70
C ALA A 121 -7.66 1.94 12.55
N LYS A 122 -8.22 2.59 13.57
CA LYS A 122 -9.27 2.00 14.43
C LYS A 122 -10.48 1.55 13.61
N VAL A 123 -11.02 2.44 12.78
CA VAL A 123 -12.26 2.17 12.02
C VAL A 123 -12.02 1.16 10.91
N LEU A 124 -10.93 1.32 10.14
CA LEU A 124 -10.61 0.43 9.02
C LEU A 124 -10.18 -0.98 9.48
N ASN A 125 -9.89 -1.17 10.77
CA ASN A 125 -9.68 -2.48 11.40
C ASN A 125 -10.89 -2.99 12.20
N SER A 126 -12.01 -2.24 12.25
CA SER A 126 -13.22 -2.64 12.98
C SER A 126 -13.95 -3.82 12.33
N ASP A 127 -14.83 -4.47 13.08
CA ASP A 127 -15.68 -5.57 12.58
C ASP A 127 -16.49 -5.17 11.34
N LEU A 128 -16.91 -3.89 11.26
CA LEU A 128 -17.59 -3.35 10.08
C LEU A 128 -16.72 -3.53 8.81
N PHE A 129 -15.46 -3.10 8.87
CA PHE A 129 -14.58 -3.21 7.71
C PHE A 129 -14.05 -4.63 7.49
N GLN A 130 -13.86 -5.43 8.55
CA GLN A 130 -13.52 -6.85 8.38
C GLN A 130 -14.61 -7.59 7.60
N LYS A 131 -15.89 -7.26 7.86
CA LYS A 131 -17.00 -7.80 7.07
C LYS A 131 -16.93 -7.33 5.61
N ILE A 132 -16.69 -6.05 5.36
CA ILE A 132 -16.53 -5.49 4.00
C ILE A 132 -15.40 -6.21 3.26
N TYR A 133 -14.23 -6.40 3.88
CA TYR A 133 -13.11 -7.11 3.28
C TYR A 133 -13.43 -8.57 2.94
N SER A 134 -14.19 -9.25 3.82
CA SER A 134 -14.66 -10.62 3.55
C SER A 134 -15.61 -10.68 2.37
N ASP A 135 -16.60 -9.78 2.33
CA ASP A 135 -17.57 -9.69 1.25
C ASP A 135 -16.90 -9.36 -0.10
N ILE A 136 -15.86 -8.51 -0.08
CA ILE A 136 -15.03 -8.19 -1.26
C ILE A 136 -14.32 -9.44 -1.78
N ALA A 137 -13.70 -10.23 -0.88
CA ALA A 137 -13.00 -11.45 -1.28
C ALA A 137 -13.91 -12.42 -2.03
N GLU A 138 -15.14 -12.60 -1.54
CA GLU A 138 -16.16 -13.46 -2.15
C GLU A 138 -16.61 -12.96 -3.53
N ARG A 139 -16.76 -11.64 -3.69
CA ARG A 139 -17.25 -11.03 -4.95
C ARG A 139 -16.18 -10.87 -6.01
N THR A 140 -14.94 -10.60 -5.59
CA THR A 140 -13.86 -10.20 -6.50
C THR A 140 -12.82 -11.27 -6.75
N GLY A 141 -12.70 -12.28 -5.87
CA GLY A 141 -11.62 -13.25 -5.89
C GLY A 141 -10.26 -12.70 -5.41
N VAL A 142 -10.26 -11.53 -4.74
CA VAL A 142 -9.08 -10.93 -4.12
C VAL A 142 -9.37 -10.65 -2.65
N ARG A 143 -8.58 -11.23 -1.77
CA ARG A 143 -8.69 -11.11 -0.32
C ARG A 143 -7.75 -10.04 0.22
N ILE A 144 -8.24 -9.21 1.13
CA ILE A 144 -7.41 -8.41 2.03
C ILE A 144 -7.33 -9.21 3.33
N PHE A 145 -6.17 -9.83 3.62
CA PHE A 145 -6.05 -10.78 4.73
C PHE A 145 -5.42 -10.19 5.99
N SER A 146 -4.83 -9.00 5.87
CA SER A 146 -4.24 -8.26 6.99
C SER A 146 -4.22 -6.77 6.64
N THR A 147 -4.53 -5.91 7.60
CA THR A 147 -4.72 -4.46 7.40
C THR A 147 -3.86 -3.65 8.37
N TYR A 148 -2.62 -4.09 8.55
CA TYR A 148 -1.62 -3.41 9.33
C TYR A 148 -0.67 -2.62 8.43
N GLY A 149 -0.34 -1.41 8.85
CA GLY A 149 0.53 -0.46 8.19
C GLY A 149 -0.14 0.91 8.05
N ASP A 150 0.50 1.94 8.59
CA ASP A 150 0.01 3.31 8.51
C ASP A 150 0.38 3.95 7.17
N ARG A 151 -0.35 5.01 6.84
CA ARG A 151 -0.03 5.94 5.77
C ARG A 151 0.23 7.34 6.32
N SER A 152 1.07 8.08 5.61
CA SER A 152 1.13 9.53 5.81
C SER A 152 -0.19 10.17 5.40
N PRO A 153 -0.65 11.24 6.08
CA PRO A 153 -1.79 12.02 5.62
C PRO A 153 -1.57 12.50 4.19
N ARG A 154 -2.64 12.46 3.37
CA ARG A 154 -2.53 12.98 2.01
C ARG A 154 -2.50 14.49 2.00
N ALA A 155 -1.53 15.03 1.27
CA ALA A 155 -1.31 16.45 1.09
C ALA A 155 -1.28 16.80 -0.39
N ILE A 156 -1.39 18.08 -0.71
CA ILE A 156 -1.33 18.59 -2.08
C ILE A 156 0.08 19.08 -2.37
N GLN A 157 0.65 18.64 -3.49
CA GLN A 157 1.95 19.09 -3.97
C GLN A 157 1.81 19.72 -5.36
N THR A 158 2.38 20.92 -5.57
CA THR A 158 2.23 21.68 -6.83
C THR A 158 3.56 22.20 -7.36
N THR A 159 3.54 22.57 -8.66
CA THR A 159 4.62 23.25 -9.37
C THR A 159 4.40 24.76 -9.47
N LYS A 160 3.21 25.28 -9.15
CA LYS A 160 2.78 26.67 -9.46
C LYS A 160 2.88 27.62 -8.28
N GLY A 161 2.62 27.15 -7.08
CA GLY A 161 2.61 27.97 -5.87
C GLY A 161 2.06 27.21 -4.67
N PRO A 162 2.15 27.79 -3.48
CA PRO A 162 1.57 27.22 -2.28
C PRO A 162 0.04 27.21 -2.39
N ILE A 163 -0.60 26.25 -1.79
CA ILE A 163 -2.04 26.14 -1.64
C ILE A 163 -2.36 26.43 -0.18
N GLU A 164 -2.93 27.60 0.09
CA GLU A 164 -3.30 28.04 1.44
C GLU A 164 -4.79 27.85 1.72
N LYS A 165 -5.62 27.88 0.68
CA LYS A 165 -7.08 27.76 0.73
C LYS A 165 -7.63 27.10 -0.54
N PRO A 166 -8.89 26.63 -0.56
CA PRO A 166 -9.50 25.96 -1.71
C PRO A 166 -9.40 26.72 -3.04
N GLU A 167 -9.55 28.05 -2.99
CA GLU A 167 -9.54 28.89 -4.20
C GLU A 167 -8.21 28.88 -4.94
N ASP A 168 -7.10 28.58 -4.26
CA ASP A 168 -5.76 28.53 -4.85
C ASP A 168 -5.59 27.34 -5.81
N LEU A 169 -6.48 26.35 -5.74
CA LEU A 169 -6.51 25.21 -6.65
C LEU A 169 -7.24 25.49 -7.96
N LYS A 170 -8.04 26.56 -8.03
CA LYS A 170 -8.91 26.80 -9.16
C LYS A 170 -8.15 26.91 -10.48
N GLY A 171 -8.53 26.06 -11.43
CA GLY A 171 -7.96 26.00 -12.78
C GLY A 171 -6.63 25.27 -12.88
N LEU A 172 -6.03 24.78 -11.78
CA LEU A 172 -4.85 23.95 -11.83
C LEU A 172 -5.21 22.58 -12.42
N ARG A 173 -4.27 22.02 -13.19
CA ARG A 173 -4.36 20.64 -13.68
C ARG A 173 -3.79 19.71 -12.62
N MET A 174 -4.68 18.94 -11.98
CA MET A 174 -4.30 18.04 -10.91
C MET A 174 -4.28 16.58 -11.37
N ARG A 175 -3.17 15.91 -11.13
CA ARG A 175 -3.15 14.46 -11.24
C ARG A 175 -3.91 13.86 -10.07
N VAL A 176 -4.82 12.97 -10.37
CA VAL A 176 -5.52 12.14 -9.38
C VAL A 176 -5.34 10.65 -9.69
N ALA A 177 -5.50 9.78 -8.69
CA ALA A 177 -5.76 8.37 -8.96
C ALA A 177 -7.13 8.28 -9.66
N GLY A 178 -7.28 7.40 -10.66
CA GLY A 178 -8.52 7.27 -11.43
C GLY A 178 -9.65 6.61 -10.64
N ILE A 179 -10.04 7.23 -9.52
CA ILE A 179 -11.17 6.86 -8.67
C ILE A 179 -12.09 8.06 -8.61
N ASP A 180 -13.34 7.87 -8.98
CA ASP A 180 -14.33 8.93 -9.15
C ASP A 180 -14.48 9.88 -7.94
N ILE A 181 -14.40 9.38 -6.71
CA ILE A 181 -14.46 10.24 -5.53
C ILE A 181 -13.22 11.16 -5.37
N TYR A 182 -12.02 10.76 -5.81
CA TYR A 182 -10.89 11.69 -5.92
C TYR A 182 -11.14 12.71 -7.02
N GLU A 183 -11.71 12.26 -8.14
CA GLU A 183 -12.06 13.15 -9.26
C GLU A 183 -13.06 14.20 -8.78
N SER A 184 -14.20 13.80 -8.21
CA SER A 184 -15.21 14.72 -7.64
C SER A 184 -14.64 15.64 -6.56
N THR A 185 -13.70 15.15 -5.73
CA THR A 185 -13.04 15.96 -4.70
C THR A 185 -12.29 17.14 -5.33
N PHE A 186 -11.45 16.86 -6.32
CA PHE A 186 -10.63 17.90 -6.94
C PHE A 186 -11.43 18.78 -7.93
N GLU A 187 -12.46 18.22 -8.60
CA GLU A 187 -13.40 19.01 -9.41
C GLU A 187 -14.19 20.00 -8.55
N THR A 188 -14.63 19.58 -7.35
CA THR A 188 -15.30 20.47 -6.38
C THR A 188 -14.40 21.66 -5.97
N LEU A 189 -13.08 21.44 -5.92
CA LEU A 189 -12.09 22.48 -5.66
C LEU A 189 -11.75 23.32 -6.91
N GLY A 190 -12.42 23.08 -8.03
CA GLY A 190 -12.29 23.85 -9.27
C GLY A 190 -11.07 23.51 -10.12
N THR A 191 -10.48 22.34 -9.95
CA THR A 191 -9.34 21.88 -10.73
C THR A 191 -9.76 21.22 -12.06
N GLN A 192 -8.80 21.08 -12.96
CA GLN A 192 -8.89 20.22 -14.13
C GLN A 192 -8.18 18.91 -13.82
N ILE A 193 -8.91 17.81 -13.73
CA ILE A 193 -8.34 16.53 -13.35
C ILE A 193 -7.69 15.81 -14.54
N THR A 194 -6.61 15.08 -14.25
CA THR A 194 -5.92 14.19 -15.18
C THR A 194 -5.62 12.87 -14.47
N PRO A 195 -6.44 11.82 -14.65
CA PRO A 195 -6.17 10.51 -14.06
C PRO A 195 -4.90 9.88 -14.66
N LEU A 196 -3.91 9.59 -13.80
CA LEU A 196 -2.65 8.96 -14.21
C LEU A 196 -2.20 7.94 -13.15
N GLY A 197 -1.51 6.90 -13.61
CA GLY A 197 -0.86 5.93 -12.73
C GLY A 197 0.24 6.55 -11.86
N MET A 198 0.57 5.90 -10.75
CA MET A 198 1.57 6.41 -9.80
C MET A 198 2.96 6.58 -10.44
N THR A 199 3.36 5.65 -11.29
CA THR A 199 4.67 5.65 -11.98
C THR A 199 4.80 6.75 -13.06
N GLU A 200 3.71 7.41 -13.41
CA GLU A 200 3.68 8.46 -14.44
C GLU A 200 3.83 9.87 -13.84
N ILE A 201 3.62 10.03 -12.52
CA ILE A 201 3.51 11.34 -11.85
C ILE A 201 4.75 12.20 -12.03
N TYR A 202 5.95 11.65 -11.78
CA TYR A 202 7.19 12.41 -11.90
C TYR A 202 7.35 13.03 -13.30
N ASN A 203 7.13 12.21 -14.34
CA ASN A 203 7.22 12.67 -15.72
C ASN A 203 6.11 13.68 -16.08
N ALA A 204 4.89 13.50 -15.57
CA ALA A 204 3.79 14.42 -15.82
C ALA A 204 4.03 15.79 -15.18
N LEU A 205 4.54 15.83 -13.94
CA LEU A 205 4.92 17.07 -13.25
C LEU A 205 6.11 17.74 -13.94
N SER A 206 7.19 17.01 -14.25
CA SER A 206 8.41 17.56 -14.85
C SER A 206 8.19 18.13 -16.26
N ARG A 207 7.27 17.55 -17.02
CA ARG A 207 6.90 18.02 -18.36
C ARG A 207 5.76 19.06 -18.35
N GLY A 208 5.23 19.40 -17.18
CA GLY A 208 4.12 20.32 -17.05
C GLY A 208 2.81 19.82 -17.68
N ILE A 209 2.60 18.51 -17.78
CA ILE A 209 1.33 17.92 -18.19
C ILE A 209 0.29 18.18 -17.11
N VAL A 210 0.69 18.05 -15.85
CA VAL A 210 -0.09 18.43 -14.67
C VAL A 210 0.66 19.49 -13.85
N ASP A 211 -0.06 20.26 -13.07
CA ASP A 211 0.46 21.32 -12.21
C ASP A 211 0.63 20.84 -10.75
N GLY A 212 0.00 19.73 -10.41
CA GLY A 212 0.09 19.16 -9.06
C GLY A 212 -0.42 17.73 -8.97
N GLN A 213 -0.26 17.17 -7.78
CA GLN A 213 -0.73 15.84 -7.39
C GLN A 213 -1.08 15.83 -5.90
N ASP A 214 -1.72 14.77 -5.42
CA ASP A 214 -1.95 14.52 -4.02
C ASP A 214 -1.42 13.14 -3.59
N ASN A 215 -0.68 13.09 -2.51
CA ASN A 215 -0.23 11.86 -1.84
C ASN A 215 0.30 12.19 -0.43
N GLY A 216 0.55 11.15 0.35
CA GLY A 216 1.33 11.25 1.57
C GLY A 216 2.85 11.25 1.29
N PHE A 217 3.64 11.53 2.33
CA PHE A 217 5.10 11.58 2.23
C PHE A 217 5.69 10.26 1.74
N GLU A 218 5.14 9.13 2.20
CA GLU A 218 5.61 7.78 1.90
C GLU A 218 5.55 7.43 0.40
N LEU A 219 4.70 8.12 -0.35
CA LEU A 219 4.55 7.96 -1.80
C LEU A 219 5.03 9.16 -2.62
N ALA A 220 5.45 10.26 -1.99
CA ALA A 220 5.92 11.45 -2.69
C ALA A 220 7.43 11.68 -2.54
N ILE A 221 8.01 11.41 -1.38
CA ILE A 221 9.44 11.63 -1.12
C ILE A 221 10.33 10.58 -1.78
N PRO A 222 10.11 9.25 -1.60
CA PRO A 222 10.96 8.23 -2.20
C PRO A 222 11.06 8.31 -3.73
N PRO A 223 9.98 8.56 -4.50
CA PRO A 223 10.06 8.77 -5.96
C PRO A 223 10.48 10.20 -6.34
N LYS A 224 10.87 11.03 -5.37
CA LYS A 224 11.48 12.36 -5.56
C LYS A 224 10.59 13.39 -6.25
N PHE A 225 9.30 13.37 -6.03
CA PHE A 225 8.39 14.37 -6.62
C PHE A 225 8.75 15.81 -6.21
N HIS A 226 9.39 15.99 -5.04
CA HIS A 226 9.91 17.26 -4.56
C HIS A 226 11.01 17.88 -5.43
N GLU A 227 11.63 17.12 -6.33
CA GLU A 227 12.59 17.69 -7.30
C GLU A 227 11.87 18.53 -8.36
N VAL A 228 10.66 18.15 -8.74
CA VAL A 228 9.89 18.74 -9.85
C VAL A 228 8.68 19.54 -9.41
N ALA A 229 8.19 19.38 -8.17
CA ALA A 229 7.09 20.14 -7.59
C ALA A 229 7.52 20.73 -6.24
N LYS A 230 7.68 22.04 -6.19
CA LYS A 230 8.37 22.78 -5.13
C LYS A 230 7.46 23.36 -4.04
N TYR A 231 6.17 23.02 -4.05
CA TYR A 231 5.23 23.52 -3.06
C TYR A 231 4.46 22.34 -2.46
N TRP A 232 4.59 22.16 -1.16
CA TRP A 232 3.88 21.14 -0.37
C TRP A 232 2.88 21.84 0.55
N SER A 233 1.61 21.49 0.46
CA SER A 233 0.54 22.03 1.30
C SER A 233 -0.12 20.90 2.09
N ALA A 234 0.08 20.91 3.42
CA ALA A 234 -0.34 19.87 4.35
C ALA A 234 -1.85 19.94 4.60
N THR A 235 -2.65 19.63 3.59
CA THR A 235 -4.12 19.64 3.68
C THR A 235 -4.67 18.52 4.57
N ASP A 236 -3.96 17.40 4.70
CA ASP A 236 -4.32 16.23 5.49
C ASP A 236 -5.78 15.78 5.23
N HIS A 237 -6.19 15.84 3.96
CA HIS A 237 -7.58 15.66 3.57
C HIS A 237 -8.04 14.21 3.54
N VAL A 238 -7.12 13.24 3.50
CA VAL A 238 -7.42 11.79 3.59
C VAL A 238 -6.38 11.09 4.46
N TYR A 239 -6.87 10.32 5.41
CA TYR A 239 -6.11 9.35 6.18
C TYR A 239 -6.45 7.94 5.73
N GLY A 240 -5.51 7.02 5.78
CA GLY A 240 -5.73 5.64 5.37
C GLY A 240 -4.74 4.67 6.01
N ILE A 241 -4.92 3.40 5.70
CA ILE A 241 -4.03 2.30 6.10
C ILE A 241 -3.68 1.45 4.90
N THR A 242 -2.61 0.69 5.02
CA THR A 242 -2.23 -0.31 4.03
C THR A 242 -2.79 -1.69 4.37
N GLY A 243 -2.90 -2.54 3.36
CA GLY A 243 -3.36 -3.91 3.50
C GLY A 243 -2.62 -4.87 2.58
N TRP A 244 -2.56 -6.11 3.00
CA TRP A 244 -2.00 -7.22 2.26
C TRP A 244 -3.09 -7.89 1.45
N PHE A 245 -2.93 -7.82 0.13
CA PHE A 245 -3.86 -8.41 -0.84
C PHE A 245 -3.29 -9.75 -1.35
N ILE A 246 -4.16 -10.73 -1.53
CA ILE A 246 -3.80 -12.03 -2.08
C ILE A 246 -4.93 -12.54 -2.98
N SER A 247 -4.57 -13.22 -4.07
CA SER A 247 -5.54 -13.97 -4.87
C SER A 247 -6.26 -15.02 -4.01
N GLU A 248 -7.58 -15.05 -4.06
CA GLU A 248 -8.38 -16.05 -3.33
C GLU A 248 -8.02 -17.49 -3.76
N GLN A 249 -7.59 -17.68 -5.02
CA GLN A 249 -7.08 -18.98 -5.49
C GLN A 249 -5.81 -19.39 -4.75
N VAL A 250 -4.90 -18.46 -4.48
CA VAL A 250 -3.68 -18.72 -3.71
C VAL A 250 -4.03 -18.96 -2.26
N TRP A 251 -4.87 -18.10 -1.66
CA TRP A 251 -5.29 -18.21 -0.27
C TRP A 251 -5.91 -19.57 0.04
N ASN A 252 -6.74 -20.10 -0.85
CA ASN A 252 -7.40 -21.39 -0.69
C ASN A 252 -6.46 -22.59 -0.85
N ARG A 253 -5.26 -22.41 -1.41
CA ARG A 253 -4.21 -23.44 -1.47
C ARG A 253 -3.34 -23.50 -0.23
N LEU A 254 -3.32 -22.43 0.58
CA LEU A 254 -2.58 -22.39 1.84
C LEU A 254 -3.26 -23.32 2.87
N SER A 255 -2.46 -24.04 3.63
CA SER A 255 -2.94 -24.73 4.82
C SER A 255 -3.43 -23.71 5.87
N ASP A 256 -4.24 -24.14 6.84
CA ASP A 256 -4.68 -23.25 7.92
C ASP A 256 -3.51 -22.74 8.76
N ALA A 257 -2.45 -23.56 8.93
CA ALA A 257 -1.21 -23.14 9.59
C ALA A 257 -0.47 -22.08 8.77
N ASP A 258 -0.38 -22.24 7.44
CA ASP A 258 0.25 -21.23 6.57
C ASP A 258 -0.55 -19.94 6.52
N LYS A 259 -1.89 -20.00 6.52
CA LYS A 259 -2.76 -18.82 6.63
C LYS A 259 -2.51 -18.03 7.91
N GLU A 260 -2.25 -18.73 9.02
CA GLU A 260 -1.93 -18.05 10.27
C GLU A 260 -0.55 -17.41 10.22
N ILE A 261 0.46 -18.10 9.66
CA ILE A 261 1.77 -17.51 9.39
C ILE A 261 1.65 -16.23 8.54
N PHE A 262 0.81 -16.24 7.50
CA PHE A 262 0.59 -15.05 6.66
C PHE A 262 -0.05 -13.89 7.43
N ARG A 263 -1.02 -14.16 8.34
CA ARG A 263 -1.63 -13.11 9.17
C ARG A 263 -0.63 -12.52 10.15
N GLU A 264 0.15 -13.37 10.82
CA GLU A 264 1.22 -12.93 11.74
C GLU A 264 2.29 -12.12 10.98
N ALA A 265 2.79 -12.63 9.85
CA ALA A 265 3.76 -11.94 9.01
C ALA A 265 3.20 -10.61 8.50
N GLY A 266 1.93 -10.57 8.11
CA GLY A 266 1.24 -9.33 7.71
C GLY A 266 1.18 -8.29 8.82
N LYS A 267 0.99 -8.72 10.06
CA LYS A 267 1.03 -7.84 11.23
C LYS A 267 2.44 -7.35 11.52
N GLU A 268 3.42 -8.25 11.59
CA GLU A 268 4.82 -7.92 11.89
C GLU A 268 5.41 -6.99 10.81
N ALA A 269 5.24 -7.31 9.53
CA ALA A 269 5.71 -6.49 8.42
C ALA A 269 4.91 -5.18 8.28
N GLY A 270 3.61 -5.18 8.61
CA GLY A 270 2.80 -3.97 8.71
C GLY A 270 3.34 -3.00 9.77
N GLN A 271 3.87 -3.51 10.89
CA GLN A 271 4.55 -2.68 11.88
C GLN A 271 5.83 -2.05 11.33
N VAL A 272 6.61 -2.78 10.50
CA VAL A 272 7.76 -2.19 9.77
C VAL A 272 7.32 -1.02 8.89
N SER A 273 6.19 -1.16 8.16
CA SER A 273 5.62 -0.05 7.39
C SER A 273 5.25 1.14 8.26
N THR A 274 4.57 0.89 9.38
CA THR A 274 4.15 1.93 10.33
C THR A 274 5.35 2.68 10.90
N ASP A 275 6.37 1.97 11.37
CA ASP A 275 7.56 2.57 11.96
C ASP A 275 8.33 3.42 10.94
N ALA A 276 8.52 2.89 9.73
CA ALA A 276 9.18 3.60 8.63
C ALA A 276 8.36 4.83 8.17
N THR A 277 7.03 4.73 8.12
CA THR A 277 6.15 5.86 7.79
C THR A 277 6.23 6.94 8.87
N ASN A 278 6.18 6.58 10.14
CA ASN A 278 6.25 7.54 11.23
C ASN A 278 7.63 8.23 11.32
N ALA A 279 8.72 7.48 11.07
CA ALA A 279 10.05 8.05 10.98
C ALA A 279 10.15 9.06 9.81
N LEU A 280 9.63 8.68 8.63
CA LEU A 280 9.60 9.57 7.48
C LEU A 280 8.73 10.82 7.74
N ASP A 281 7.54 10.67 8.33
CA ASP A 281 6.65 11.79 8.66
C ASP A 281 7.33 12.80 9.61
N ALA A 282 8.11 12.29 10.58
CA ALA A 282 8.84 13.15 11.53
C ALA A 282 9.94 14.00 10.86
N GLU A 283 10.55 13.50 9.79
CA GLU A 283 11.66 14.15 9.09
C GLU A 283 11.19 14.85 7.79
N ALA A 284 9.98 14.55 7.30
CA ALA A 284 9.51 14.94 5.99
C ALA A 284 9.60 16.44 5.71
N ARG A 285 9.23 17.28 6.70
CA ARG A 285 9.32 18.74 6.56
C ARG A 285 10.76 19.19 6.35
N SER A 286 11.71 18.69 7.14
CA SER A 286 13.14 19.01 7.00
C SER A 286 13.69 18.57 5.64
N ILE A 287 13.37 17.33 5.23
CA ILE A 287 13.76 16.79 3.93
C ILE A 287 13.25 17.68 2.78
N LEU A 288 12.00 18.11 2.85
CA LEU A 288 11.40 18.96 1.83
C LEU A 288 12.01 20.36 1.81
N GLU A 289 12.17 21.00 2.98
CA GLU A 289 12.75 22.35 3.10
C GLU A 289 14.22 22.37 2.65
N GLU A 290 15.03 21.35 3.01
CA GLU A 290 16.41 21.18 2.54
C GLU A 290 16.49 20.98 1.02
N ALA A 291 15.48 20.34 0.43
CA ALA A 291 15.34 20.20 -1.03
C ALA A 291 14.81 21.47 -1.71
N GLY A 292 14.59 22.57 -0.97
CA GLY A 292 14.09 23.83 -1.49
C GLY A 292 12.59 23.81 -1.80
N VAL A 293 11.82 22.98 -1.12
CA VAL A 293 10.35 22.97 -1.18
C VAL A 293 9.79 23.94 -0.15
N THR A 294 8.82 24.74 -0.56
CA THR A 294 8.03 25.57 0.35
C THR A 294 6.97 24.69 1.01
N TYR A 295 7.04 24.56 2.32
CA TYR A 295 6.06 23.84 3.12
C TYR A 295 5.00 24.81 3.66
N THR A 296 3.71 24.51 3.44
CA THR A 296 2.57 25.35 3.83
C THR A 296 1.59 24.56 4.68
N GLU A 297 1.10 25.18 5.74
CA GLU A 297 -0.04 24.70 6.52
C GLU A 297 -1.29 25.49 6.09
N PRO A 298 -2.18 24.89 5.28
CA PRO A 298 -3.34 25.57 4.73
C PRO A 298 -4.47 25.70 5.75
N ASP A 299 -5.47 26.54 5.41
CA ASP A 299 -6.74 26.61 6.14
C ASP A 299 -7.56 25.32 5.92
N ARG A 300 -7.26 24.29 6.74
CA ARG A 300 -7.92 22.97 6.65
C ARG A 300 -9.43 23.05 6.88
N GLU A 301 -9.90 24.03 7.67
CA GLU A 301 -11.33 24.16 7.92
C GLU A 301 -12.06 24.67 6.68
N ALA A 302 -11.46 25.59 5.92
CA ALA A 302 -11.99 26.03 4.63
C ALA A 302 -12.09 24.85 3.63
N PHE A 303 -11.08 23.95 3.60
CA PHE A 303 -11.12 22.74 2.79
C PHE A 303 -12.20 21.77 3.25
N ARG A 304 -12.35 21.56 4.56
CA ARG A 304 -13.40 20.70 5.15
C ARG A 304 -14.78 21.20 4.76
N GLU A 305 -15.01 22.50 4.87
CA GLU A 305 -16.29 23.12 4.50
C GLU A 305 -16.57 22.99 3.00
N ALA A 306 -15.57 23.22 2.16
CA ALA A 306 -15.72 23.11 0.70
C ALA A 306 -16.04 21.66 0.25
N LEU A 307 -15.56 20.66 0.97
CA LEU A 307 -15.67 19.25 0.59
C LEU A 307 -16.71 18.45 1.39
N LYS A 308 -17.40 19.08 2.33
CA LYS A 308 -18.31 18.40 3.28
C LYS A 308 -19.42 17.56 2.63
N ASP A 309 -19.82 17.90 1.41
CA ASP A 309 -20.95 17.32 0.70
C ASP A 309 -20.56 16.37 -0.45
N VAL A 310 -19.26 16.25 -0.78
CA VAL A 310 -18.76 15.41 -1.90
C VAL A 310 -19.27 13.96 -1.81
N TYR A 311 -19.35 13.39 -0.62
CA TYR A 311 -19.76 12.00 -0.43
C TYR A 311 -21.25 11.74 -0.73
N LYS A 312 -22.11 12.78 -0.71
CA LYS A 312 -23.57 12.63 -0.82
C LYS A 312 -24.03 12.09 -2.17
N GLU A 313 -23.26 12.31 -3.22
CA GLU A 313 -23.60 11.77 -4.54
C GLU A 313 -23.37 10.27 -4.66
N TYR A 314 -22.57 9.69 -3.75
CA TYR A 314 -22.17 8.27 -3.70
C TYR A 314 -23.01 7.46 -2.71
N GLU A 315 -23.46 8.10 -1.62
CA GLU A 315 -24.21 7.46 -0.55
C GLU A 315 -25.56 6.94 -1.06
N GLY A 316 -25.92 5.71 -0.72
CA GLY A 316 -27.10 5.00 -1.22
C GLY A 316 -26.95 4.46 -2.65
N LYS A 317 -25.86 4.78 -3.38
CA LYS A 317 -25.61 4.30 -4.74
C LYS A 317 -24.37 3.39 -4.82
N VAL A 318 -23.27 3.81 -4.19
CA VAL A 318 -21.97 3.11 -4.22
C VAL A 318 -21.75 2.38 -2.92
N TRP A 319 -22.17 2.95 -1.81
CA TRP A 319 -22.20 2.32 -0.49
C TRP A 319 -23.55 2.58 0.18
N PRO A 320 -23.91 1.80 1.23
CA PRO A 320 -25.18 1.96 1.92
C PRO A 320 -25.39 3.36 2.49
N GLU A 321 -26.64 3.82 2.47
CA GLU A 321 -27.03 5.07 3.12
C GLU A 321 -26.70 5.00 4.63
N GLY A 322 -26.16 6.09 5.18
CA GLY A 322 -25.75 6.19 6.57
C GLY A 322 -24.37 5.60 6.91
N LEU A 323 -23.66 5.00 5.96
CA LEU A 323 -22.34 4.41 6.22
C LEU A 323 -21.31 5.46 6.66
N VAL A 324 -21.30 6.65 6.04
CA VAL A 324 -20.41 7.76 6.45
C VAL A 324 -20.70 8.18 7.90
N ALA A 325 -21.96 8.28 8.29
CA ALA A 325 -22.36 8.60 9.67
C ALA A 325 -21.94 7.51 10.65
N GLN A 326 -22.08 6.24 10.28
CA GLN A 326 -21.64 5.09 11.08
C GLN A 326 -20.11 5.11 11.28
N ILE A 327 -19.35 5.36 10.23
CA ILE A 327 -17.88 5.48 10.29
C ILE A 327 -17.47 6.60 11.25
N ARG A 328 -18.08 7.78 11.11
CA ARG A 328 -17.82 8.92 12.01
C ARG A 328 -18.14 8.59 13.47
N ALA A 329 -19.22 7.88 13.73
CA ALA A 329 -19.59 7.47 15.10
C ALA A 329 -18.58 6.46 15.69
N LEU A 330 -18.08 5.51 14.89
CA LEU A 330 -17.11 4.49 15.33
C LEU A 330 -15.77 5.10 15.79
N GLN A 331 -15.38 6.25 15.27
CA GLN A 331 -14.13 6.92 15.70
C GLN A 331 -14.14 7.29 17.18
N HIS A 332 -15.30 7.65 17.71
CA HIS A 332 -15.51 8.18 19.06
C HIS A 332 -16.05 7.15 20.07
N GLN A 333 -16.21 5.88 19.65
CA GLN A 333 -16.54 4.78 20.55
C GLN A 333 -15.27 4.32 21.26
N ASP A 334 -15.38 3.98 22.57
CA ASP A 334 -14.26 3.44 23.37
C ASP A 334 -13.85 2.02 22.97
#